data_4a37a52808e4f59aa0602c8bf6e6181c
#
_entry.id   4a37a52808e4f59aa0602c8bf6e6181c
#
_cell.length_a   1.000
_cell.length_b   1.000
_cell.length_c   1.000
_cell.angle_alpha   90.00
_cell.angle_beta   90.00
_cell.angle_gamma   90.00
#
_symmetry.space_group_name_H-M   'P 1'
#
loop_
_entity.id
_entity.type
_entity.pdbx_description
1 polymer ?
#
loop_
_entity_poly.entity_id
_entity_poly.type
_entity_poly.pdbx_seq_one_letter_code
_entity_poly.pdbx_strand_id
1 'polypeptide(L)'
;MIQTDCVNLGLCNAGLDAHLSDPDVAELIAAARLRVFQIIGAQNMSNRFYTVHRRRNDRFVSARTPLRLLYPEVDFADFHFTRHMLMHLHRTGPRRVAMIRRELQALWEERMRSLLRAAEGPSVLFWFARGAPPQRMDRPGCAMTADPMFVTRGMVDRVARDATALTEVVISGRAAAGDVAGMHCDEMDLPAAASMLGVRAHREAAEALAQTIRPLM
;
A
#
# COMPACT_ATOMS: atom_id res chain seq x y z
N MET A 1 -18.64 -19.46 1.65
CA MET A 1 -17.45 -19.61 0.81
C MET A 1 -17.84 -19.19 -0.60
N ILE A 2 -17.03 -18.43 -1.31
CA ILE A 2 -17.23 -18.13 -2.73
C ILE A 2 -16.50 -19.21 -3.50
N GLN A 3 -17.23 -19.97 -4.32
CA GLN A 3 -16.65 -21.03 -5.15
C GLN A 3 -16.35 -20.44 -6.54
N THR A 4 -15.18 -19.86 -6.71
CA THR A 4 -14.70 -19.35 -8.00
C THR A 4 -13.18 -19.36 -8.01
N ASP A 5 -12.61 -19.46 -9.20
CA ASP A 5 -11.17 -19.36 -9.37
C ASP A 5 -10.69 -17.95 -9.01
N CYS A 6 -9.60 -17.86 -8.27
CA CYS A 6 -9.01 -16.60 -7.84
C CYS A 6 -7.51 -16.59 -8.15
N VAL A 7 -7.06 -15.58 -8.85
CA VAL A 7 -5.64 -15.32 -9.11
C VAL A 7 -5.14 -14.29 -8.11
N ASN A 8 -4.15 -14.65 -7.30
CA ASN A 8 -3.50 -13.73 -6.39
C ASN A 8 -2.29 -13.06 -7.07
N LEU A 9 -2.42 -11.79 -7.39
CA LEU A 9 -1.36 -10.96 -7.96
C LEU A 9 -0.60 -10.16 -6.90
N GLY A 10 -0.79 -10.44 -5.62
CA GLY A 10 -0.08 -9.79 -4.53
C GLY A 10 1.42 -10.09 -4.57
N LEU A 11 2.23 -9.04 -4.58
CA LEU A 11 3.68 -9.11 -4.52
C LEU A 11 4.16 -8.50 -3.21
N CYS A 12 5.02 -9.22 -2.50
CA CYS A 12 5.62 -8.74 -1.26
C CYS A 12 6.39 -7.42 -1.51
N ASN A 13 6.09 -6.39 -0.71
CA ASN A 13 6.71 -5.07 -0.79
C ASN A 13 6.55 -4.34 -2.15
N ALA A 14 5.57 -4.72 -2.95
CA ALA A 14 5.24 -4.00 -4.17
C ALA A 14 4.60 -2.64 -3.88
N GLY A 15 4.76 -1.71 -4.80
CA GLY A 15 3.96 -0.52 -4.94
C GLY A 15 3.06 -0.63 -6.18
N LEU A 16 2.30 0.40 -6.47
CA LEU A 16 1.39 0.43 -7.62
C LEU A 16 2.12 0.27 -8.96
N ASP A 17 3.35 0.77 -9.06
CA ASP A 17 4.17 0.70 -10.27
C ASP A 17 4.48 -0.73 -10.71
N ALA A 18 4.60 -1.67 -9.78
CA ALA A 18 4.86 -3.06 -10.10
C ALA A 18 3.71 -3.69 -10.91
N HIS A 19 2.46 -3.33 -10.58
CA HIS A 19 1.28 -3.83 -11.26
C HIS A 19 0.94 -3.06 -12.55
N LEU A 20 1.22 -1.75 -12.58
CA LEU A 20 0.93 -0.91 -13.75
C LEU A 20 1.94 -1.07 -14.88
N SER A 21 3.16 -1.51 -14.58
CA SER A 21 4.25 -1.58 -15.57
C SER A 21 4.49 -2.99 -16.12
N ASP A 22 3.72 -3.98 -15.69
CA ASP A 22 3.83 -5.38 -16.14
C ASP A 22 2.66 -5.70 -17.07
N PRO A 23 2.91 -5.95 -18.39
CA PRO A 23 1.85 -6.21 -19.36
C PRO A 23 1.09 -7.51 -19.06
N ASP A 24 1.74 -8.55 -18.54
CA ASP A 24 1.09 -9.81 -18.21
C ASP A 24 0.11 -9.64 -17.04
N VAL A 25 0.50 -8.83 -16.04
CA VAL A 25 -0.38 -8.46 -14.93
C VAL A 25 -1.56 -7.61 -15.43
N ALA A 26 -1.32 -6.68 -16.36
CA ALA A 26 -2.37 -5.84 -16.94
C ALA A 26 -3.39 -6.68 -17.72
N GLU A 27 -2.94 -7.69 -18.46
CA GLU A 27 -3.82 -8.63 -19.19
C GLU A 27 -4.69 -9.44 -18.20
N LEU A 28 -4.11 -9.99 -17.15
CA LEU A 28 -4.85 -10.71 -16.10
C LEU A 28 -5.88 -9.82 -15.39
N ILE A 29 -5.53 -8.57 -15.10
CA ILE A 29 -6.45 -7.60 -14.53
C ILE A 29 -7.60 -7.31 -15.49
N ALA A 30 -7.31 -7.15 -16.78
CA ALA A 30 -8.32 -6.86 -17.81
C ALA A 30 -9.28 -8.04 -18.01
N ALA A 31 -8.78 -9.28 -18.00
CA ALA A 31 -9.57 -10.49 -18.20
C ALA A 31 -10.43 -10.90 -16.98
N ALA A 32 -10.16 -10.36 -15.79
CA ALA A 32 -10.87 -10.74 -14.58
C ALA A 32 -12.33 -10.25 -14.58
N ARG A 33 -13.28 -11.13 -14.23
CA ARG A 33 -14.71 -10.76 -14.06
C ARG A 33 -14.95 -9.80 -12.89
N LEU A 34 -14.13 -9.88 -11.85
CA LEU A 34 -14.14 -9.01 -10.68
C LEU A 34 -12.71 -8.83 -10.18
N ARG A 35 -12.36 -7.63 -9.75
CA ARG A 35 -11.04 -7.28 -9.25
C ARG A 35 -11.12 -6.74 -7.84
N VAL A 36 -10.16 -7.15 -7.01
CA VAL A 36 -9.98 -6.61 -5.66
C VAL A 36 -8.62 -5.92 -5.61
N PHE A 37 -8.62 -4.61 -5.40
CA PHE A 37 -7.41 -3.81 -5.26
C PHE A 37 -7.19 -3.44 -3.80
N GLN A 38 -6.19 -4.06 -3.17
CA GLN A 38 -5.79 -3.67 -1.82
C GLN A 38 -5.15 -2.29 -1.86
N ILE A 39 -5.58 -1.43 -0.95
CA ILE A 39 -4.99 -0.11 -0.73
C ILE A 39 -3.65 -0.29 -0.02
N ILE A 40 -2.58 0.09 -0.70
CA ILE A 40 -1.20 0.04 -0.22
C ILE A 40 -0.65 1.46 -0.03
N GLY A 41 0.47 1.58 0.70
CA GLY A 41 1.06 2.87 0.99
C GLY A 41 1.60 3.60 -0.25
N ALA A 42 1.64 4.93 -0.17
CA ALA A 42 2.05 5.79 -1.27
C ALA A 42 3.58 5.98 -1.41
N GLN A 43 4.40 5.40 -0.51
CA GLN A 43 5.84 5.64 -0.49
C GLN A 43 6.62 4.88 -1.56
N ASN A 44 6.08 3.74 -2.03
CA ASN A 44 6.78 2.81 -2.90
C ASN A 44 6.46 3.08 -4.38
N MET A 45 6.77 4.28 -4.86
CA MET A 45 6.56 4.69 -6.25
C MET A 45 7.71 5.57 -6.72
N SER A 46 8.14 5.38 -7.96
CA SER A 46 9.05 6.33 -8.62
C SER A 46 8.34 7.64 -8.87
N ASN A 47 8.99 8.76 -8.51
CA ASN A 47 8.43 10.09 -8.56
C ASN A 47 9.50 11.13 -8.94
N ARG A 48 9.19 12.43 -8.89
CA ARG A 48 10.17 13.47 -9.25
C ARG A 48 11.33 13.60 -8.26
N PHE A 49 11.21 13.09 -7.04
CA PHE A 49 12.25 13.18 -6.02
C PHE A 49 13.17 11.97 -5.99
N TYR A 50 12.64 10.75 -6.23
CA TYR A 50 13.43 9.52 -6.18
C TYR A 50 12.91 8.44 -7.12
N THR A 51 13.75 7.45 -7.36
CA THR A 51 13.44 6.26 -8.13
C THR A 51 13.46 5.04 -7.21
N VAL A 52 12.50 4.15 -7.41
CA VAL A 52 12.44 2.85 -6.74
C VAL A 52 12.72 1.71 -7.72
N HIS A 53 13.09 0.55 -7.18
CA HIS A 53 13.30 -0.64 -8.01
C HIS A 53 12.00 -1.09 -8.69
N ARG A 54 12.05 -1.45 -9.96
CA ARG A 54 10.89 -1.69 -10.82
C ARG A 54 9.91 -2.76 -10.29
N ARG A 55 10.41 -3.85 -9.69
CA ARG A 55 9.59 -4.96 -9.16
C ARG A 55 9.48 -4.94 -7.63
N ARG A 56 10.54 -4.51 -6.95
CA ARG A 56 10.60 -4.36 -5.50
C ARG A 56 10.56 -2.88 -5.14
N ASN A 57 9.39 -2.29 -5.19
CA ASN A 57 9.21 -0.85 -5.08
C ASN A 57 9.54 -0.29 -3.68
N ASP A 58 9.72 -1.15 -2.67
CA ASP A 58 10.27 -0.80 -1.37
C ASP A 58 11.76 -0.44 -1.43
N ARG A 59 12.48 -0.91 -2.48
CA ARG A 59 13.90 -0.63 -2.68
C ARG A 59 14.10 0.73 -3.32
N PHE A 60 14.76 1.60 -2.56
CA PHE A 60 15.26 2.88 -3.06
C PHE A 60 16.43 2.63 -4.02
N VAL A 61 16.40 3.27 -5.19
CA VAL A 61 17.45 3.15 -6.20
C VAL A 61 18.31 4.40 -6.24
N SER A 62 17.70 5.58 -6.35
CA SER A 62 18.46 6.82 -6.44
C SER A 62 17.65 8.05 -6.05
N ALA A 63 18.32 9.04 -5.47
CA ALA A 63 17.81 10.39 -5.31
C ALA A 63 17.95 11.16 -6.62
N ARG A 64 16.88 11.79 -7.08
CA ARG A 64 16.89 12.70 -8.21
C ARG A 64 17.33 14.11 -7.77
N THR A 65 17.71 14.96 -8.74
CA THR A 65 18.17 16.31 -8.48
C THR A 65 17.28 17.12 -7.52
N PRO A 66 15.93 17.15 -7.64
CA PRO A 66 15.09 17.89 -6.71
C PRO A 66 15.23 17.42 -5.24
N LEU A 67 15.43 16.12 -5.01
CA LEU A 67 15.63 15.60 -3.66
C LEU A 67 16.98 15.99 -3.10
N ARG A 68 18.03 15.92 -3.90
CA ARG A 68 19.39 16.32 -3.52
C ARG A 68 19.48 17.83 -3.19
N LEU A 69 18.77 18.66 -3.97
CA LEU A 69 18.69 20.10 -3.70
C LEU A 69 17.86 20.40 -2.44
N LEU A 70 16.85 19.59 -2.15
CA LEU A 70 15.99 19.77 -0.97
C LEU A 70 16.71 19.34 0.33
N TYR A 71 17.65 18.38 0.24
CA TYR A 71 18.43 17.82 1.34
C TYR A 71 19.91 17.72 0.96
N PRO A 72 20.61 18.85 0.79
CA PRO A 72 22.03 18.84 0.38
C PRO A 72 22.97 18.24 1.44
N GLU A 73 22.49 18.19 2.70
CA GLU A 73 23.23 17.61 3.82
C GLU A 73 23.14 16.09 3.95
N VAL A 74 22.32 15.42 3.09
CA VAL A 74 22.05 13.97 3.21
C VAL A 74 22.82 13.21 2.14
N ASP A 75 23.60 12.21 2.57
CA ASP A 75 24.14 11.22 1.66
C ASP A 75 23.09 10.14 1.37
N PHE A 76 22.66 10.06 0.13
CA PHE A 76 21.64 9.12 -0.30
C PHE A 76 22.19 7.72 -0.62
N ALA A 77 23.50 7.51 -0.62
CA ALA A 77 24.10 6.20 -0.83
C ALA A 77 23.84 5.23 0.33
N ASP A 78 23.56 5.76 1.52
CA ASP A 78 23.31 4.97 2.72
C ASP A 78 21.93 4.30 2.76
N PHE A 79 21.06 4.61 1.79
CA PHE A 79 19.68 4.13 1.83
C PHE A 79 19.41 3.04 0.81
N HIS A 80 18.86 1.93 1.30
CA HIS A 80 18.41 0.81 0.48
C HIS A 80 16.88 0.71 0.41
N PHE A 81 16.15 1.31 1.36
CA PHE A 81 14.70 1.23 1.47
C PHE A 81 14.04 2.60 1.52
N THR A 82 12.95 2.76 0.78
CA THR A 82 12.18 4.02 0.71
C THR A 82 11.71 4.49 2.08
N ARG A 83 11.17 3.58 2.90
CA ARG A 83 10.67 3.92 4.24
C ARG A 83 11.79 4.40 5.16
N HIS A 84 12.94 3.74 5.15
CA HIS A 84 14.10 4.15 5.94
C HIS A 84 14.58 5.54 5.54
N MET A 85 14.74 5.78 4.23
CA MET A 85 15.10 7.10 3.69
C MET A 85 14.11 8.17 4.14
N LEU A 86 12.79 7.97 3.93
CA LEU A 86 11.77 8.94 4.29
C LEU A 86 11.72 9.23 5.79
N MET A 87 11.93 8.22 6.64
CA MET A 87 12.05 8.40 8.09
C MET A 87 13.26 9.24 8.48
N HIS A 88 14.41 9.04 7.82
CA HIS A 88 15.59 9.87 8.02
C HIS A 88 15.33 11.31 7.58
N LEU A 89 14.80 11.52 6.38
CA LEU A 89 14.44 12.83 5.86
C LEU A 89 13.44 13.59 6.75
N HIS A 90 12.50 12.84 7.35
CA HIS A 90 11.56 13.44 8.30
C HIS A 90 12.25 13.96 9.56
N ARG A 91 13.23 13.22 10.11
CA ARG A 91 14.03 13.66 11.26
C ARG A 91 14.89 14.86 10.94
N THR A 92 15.47 14.89 9.73
CA THR A 92 16.33 15.96 9.25
C THR A 92 15.55 17.25 8.94
N GLY A 93 14.33 17.12 8.35
CA GLY A 93 13.52 18.29 7.97
C GLY A 93 12.04 17.96 7.75
N PRO A 94 11.20 17.95 8.81
CA PRO A 94 9.78 17.55 8.71
C PRO A 94 8.97 18.38 7.71
N ARG A 95 9.26 19.69 7.59
CA ARG A 95 8.59 20.58 6.63
C ARG A 95 8.96 20.26 5.20
N ARG A 96 10.19 19.86 4.94
CA ARG A 96 10.70 19.48 3.61
C ARG A 96 10.06 18.15 3.16
N VAL A 97 9.95 17.17 4.05
CA VAL A 97 9.25 15.89 3.76
C VAL A 97 7.78 16.10 3.42
N ALA A 98 7.12 17.13 3.94
CA ALA A 98 5.74 17.42 3.58
C ALA A 98 5.55 17.72 2.08
N MET A 99 6.57 18.23 1.39
CA MET A 99 6.54 18.44 -0.07
C MET A 99 6.59 17.09 -0.79
N ILE A 100 7.47 16.19 -0.37
CA ILE A 100 7.60 14.84 -0.93
C ILE A 100 6.29 14.07 -0.71
N ARG A 101 5.71 14.14 0.50
CA ARG A 101 4.44 13.50 0.83
C ARG A 101 3.31 13.97 -0.09
N ARG A 102 3.16 15.27 -0.33
CA ARG A 102 2.11 15.80 -1.23
C ARG A 102 2.24 15.25 -2.65
N GLU A 103 3.45 15.19 -3.16
CA GLU A 103 3.73 14.59 -4.47
C GLU A 103 3.32 13.12 -4.51
N LEU A 104 3.75 12.34 -3.50
CA LEU A 104 3.42 10.93 -3.40
C LEU A 104 1.91 10.69 -3.27
N GLN A 105 1.21 11.53 -2.53
CA GLN A 105 -0.25 11.45 -2.38
C GLN A 105 -0.98 11.70 -3.70
N ALA A 106 -0.57 12.73 -4.44
CA ALA A 106 -1.15 13.06 -5.75
C ALA A 106 -0.90 11.92 -6.76
N LEU A 107 0.34 11.42 -6.82
CA LEU A 107 0.74 10.33 -7.69
C LEU A 107 0.02 9.03 -7.33
N TRP A 108 -0.18 8.74 -6.05
CA TRP A 108 -0.90 7.57 -5.59
C TRP A 108 -2.37 7.59 -6.06
N GLU A 109 -3.06 8.72 -5.94
CA GLU A 109 -4.44 8.86 -6.43
C GLU A 109 -4.53 8.65 -7.94
N GLU A 110 -3.60 9.23 -8.70
CA GLU A 110 -3.51 9.05 -10.15
C GLU A 110 -3.33 7.57 -10.52
N ARG A 111 -2.38 6.88 -9.87
CA ARG A 111 -2.07 5.48 -10.13
C ARG A 111 -3.17 4.52 -9.73
N MET A 112 -3.81 4.76 -8.58
CA MET A 112 -4.98 3.97 -8.17
C MET A 112 -6.14 4.10 -9.16
N ARG A 113 -6.42 5.32 -9.64
CA ARG A 113 -7.42 5.53 -10.68
C ARG A 113 -7.04 4.85 -12.00
N SER A 114 -5.76 4.87 -12.36
CA SER A 114 -5.28 4.17 -13.56
C SER A 114 -5.52 2.66 -13.45
N LEU A 115 -5.27 2.05 -12.29
CA LEU A 115 -5.58 0.63 -12.05
C LEU A 115 -7.08 0.34 -12.14
N LEU A 116 -7.92 1.19 -11.55
CA LEU A 116 -9.38 1.02 -11.57
C LEU A 116 -9.95 1.13 -12.98
N ARG A 117 -9.37 1.97 -13.83
CA ARG A 117 -9.78 2.19 -15.22
C ARG A 117 -9.14 1.22 -16.21
N ALA A 118 -8.16 0.44 -15.80
CA ALA A 118 -7.43 -0.48 -16.67
C ALA A 118 -8.31 -1.62 -17.21
N ALA A 119 -9.49 -1.82 -16.64
CA ALA A 119 -10.40 -2.87 -17.07
C ALA A 119 -11.86 -2.51 -16.80
N GLU A 120 -12.75 -2.99 -17.70
CA GLU A 120 -14.19 -2.89 -17.55
C GLU A 120 -14.72 -3.88 -16.51
N GLY A 121 -15.88 -3.57 -15.90
CA GLY A 121 -16.58 -4.41 -14.95
C GLY A 121 -16.24 -4.11 -13.47
N PRO A 122 -16.82 -4.90 -12.53
CA PRO A 122 -16.81 -4.57 -11.12
C PRO A 122 -15.40 -4.63 -10.49
N SER A 123 -15.10 -3.63 -9.68
CA SER A 123 -13.88 -3.52 -8.90
C SER A 123 -14.19 -3.19 -7.44
N VAL A 124 -13.47 -3.80 -6.52
CA VAL A 124 -13.57 -3.58 -5.08
C VAL A 124 -12.25 -2.98 -4.61
N LEU A 125 -12.31 -1.80 -3.99
CA LEU A 125 -11.20 -1.30 -3.19
C LEU A 125 -11.21 -1.99 -1.83
N PHE A 126 -10.03 -2.33 -1.33
CA PHE A 126 -9.90 -3.06 -0.09
C PHE A 126 -8.92 -2.38 0.85
N TRP A 127 -9.43 -1.79 1.94
CA TRP A 127 -8.63 -1.31 3.05
C TRP A 127 -8.46 -2.44 4.07
N PHE A 128 -7.21 -2.80 4.34
CA PHE A 128 -6.88 -3.86 5.30
C PHE A 128 -5.70 -3.39 6.16
N ALA A 129 -5.96 -2.97 7.38
CA ALA A 129 -4.96 -2.35 8.24
C ALA A 129 -5.32 -2.46 9.74
N ARG A 130 -4.34 -2.14 10.60
CA ARG A 130 -4.52 -2.06 12.06
C ARG A 130 -5.39 -0.87 12.49
N GLY A 131 -5.62 0.09 11.64
CA GLY A 131 -6.42 1.28 11.92
C GLY A 131 -7.18 1.77 10.69
N ALA A 132 -8.21 2.57 10.91
CA ALA A 132 -8.93 3.24 9.84
C ALA A 132 -8.02 4.26 9.13
N PRO A 133 -8.33 4.62 7.85
CA PRO A 133 -7.61 5.68 7.17
C PRO A 133 -7.62 6.97 7.99
N PRO A 134 -6.46 7.56 8.30
CA PRO A 134 -6.39 8.78 9.11
C PRO A 134 -7.01 9.96 8.37
N GLN A 135 -7.77 10.80 9.08
CA GLN A 135 -8.36 12.00 8.50
C GLN A 135 -7.29 12.99 8.04
N ARG A 136 -6.23 13.14 8.83
CA ARG A 136 -5.12 14.06 8.59
C ARG A 136 -3.80 13.42 9.00
N MET A 137 -2.72 13.84 8.35
CA MET A 137 -1.35 13.40 8.67
C MET A 137 -0.49 14.59 9.14
N ASP A 138 -1.10 15.56 9.81
CA ASP A 138 -0.44 16.79 10.21
C ASP A 138 0.36 16.65 11.51
N ARG A 139 0.09 15.60 12.29
CA ARG A 139 0.80 15.34 13.55
C ARG A 139 2.22 14.84 13.25
N PRO A 140 3.25 15.39 13.91
CA PRO A 140 4.61 14.88 13.80
C PRO A 140 4.66 13.37 14.09
N GLY A 141 5.31 12.61 13.21
CA GLY A 141 5.45 11.15 13.34
C GLY A 141 4.27 10.30 12.84
N CYS A 142 3.03 10.77 12.92
CA CYS A 142 1.86 9.99 12.49
C CYS A 142 1.95 9.55 11.01
N ALA A 143 2.43 10.41 10.14
CA ALA A 143 2.58 10.10 8.72
C ALA A 143 3.61 9.00 8.44
N MET A 144 4.64 8.86 9.29
CA MET A 144 5.73 7.89 9.10
C MET A 144 5.40 6.52 9.67
N THR A 145 4.49 6.43 10.64
CA THR A 145 4.10 5.19 11.33
C THR A 145 2.81 4.59 10.79
N ALA A 146 2.02 5.38 10.03
CA ALA A 146 0.80 4.89 9.41
C ALA A 146 1.10 3.75 8.41
N ASP A 147 0.21 2.78 8.37
CA ASP A 147 0.22 1.71 7.39
C ASP A 147 -1.25 1.43 6.98
N PRO A 148 -1.58 1.68 5.72
CA PRO A 148 -0.81 2.20 4.58
C PRO A 148 -0.23 3.61 4.76
N MET A 149 1.08 3.76 4.45
CA MET A 149 1.81 5.00 4.67
C MET A 149 1.36 6.12 3.71
N PHE A 150 1.12 7.32 4.23
CA PHE A 150 0.69 8.54 3.51
C PHE A 150 -0.71 8.51 2.91
N VAL A 151 -1.49 7.44 3.08
CA VAL A 151 -2.86 7.36 2.57
C VAL A 151 -3.84 7.88 3.63
N THR A 152 -4.67 8.86 3.24
CA THR A 152 -5.68 9.48 4.11
C THR A 152 -7.10 9.07 3.74
N ARG A 153 -8.05 9.27 4.66
CA ARG A 153 -9.48 9.06 4.41
C ARG A 153 -9.94 9.78 3.13
N GLY A 154 -9.62 11.07 3.00
CA GLY A 154 -10.03 11.83 1.82
C GLY A 154 -9.46 11.30 0.49
N MET A 155 -8.27 10.69 0.50
CA MET A 155 -7.73 10.01 -0.70
C MET A 155 -8.52 8.75 -1.01
N VAL A 156 -8.79 7.91 0.00
CA VAL A 156 -9.60 6.70 -0.14
C VAL A 156 -10.98 7.04 -0.70
N ASP A 157 -11.67 8.03 -0.11
CA ASP A 157 -13.01 8.45 -0.53
C ASP A 157 -13.04 8.99 -1.97
N ARG A 158 -11.98 9.68 -2.41
CA ARG A 158 -11.88 10.17 -3.79
C ARG A 158 -11.68 9.05 -4.80
N VAL A 159 -10.84 8.07 -4.48
CA VAL A 159 -10.56 6.94 -5.36
C VAL A 159 -11.71 5.93 -5.36
N ALA A 160 -12.41 5.77 -4.24
CA ALA A 160 -13.56 4.88 -4.11
C ALA A 160 -14.73 5.25 -5.04
N ARG A 161 -14.80 6.49 -5.52
CA ARG A 161 -15.80 6.91 -6.50
C ARG A 161 -15.62 6.27 -7.88
N ASP A 162 -14.40 5.82 -8.19
CA ASP A 162 -14.06 5.13 -9.42
C ASP A 162 -14.17 3.59 -9.28
N ALA A 163 -14.47 3.07 -8.08
CA ALA A 163 -14.67 1.66 -7.80
C ALA A 163 -16.15 1.31 -7.64
N THR A 164 -16.50 0.03 -7.85
CA THR A 164 -17.86 -0.47 -7.62
C THR A 164 -18.21 -0.55 -6.14
N ALA A 165 -17.23 -0.91 -5.30
CA ALA A 165 -17.41 -1.01 -3.86
C ALA A 165 -16.10 -0.72 -3.12
N LEU A 166 -16.23 -0.37 -1.83
CA LEU A 166 -15.13 -0.26 -0.89
C LEU A 166 -15.39 -1.21 0.28
N THR A 167 -14.45 -2.10 0.55
CA THR A 167 -14.43 -2.93 1.75
C THR A 167 -13.38 -2.41 2.71
N GLU A 168 -13.78 -2.09 3.93
CA GLU A 168 -12.85 -1.64 4.97
C GLU A 168 -12.78 -2.65 6.10
N VAL A 169 -11.59 -3.16 6.36
CA VAL A 169 -11.28 -4.03 7.49
C VAL A 169 -10.23 -3.37 8.36
N VAL A 170 -10.68 -2.89 9.52
CA VAL A 170 -9.81 -2.55 10.63
C VAL A 170 -9.75 -3.77 11.52
N ILE A 171 -8.59 -4.41 11.60
CA ILE A 171 -8.44 -5.67 12.32
C ILE A 171 -8.79 -5.52 13.79
N SER A 172 -9.46 -6.54 14.35
CA SER A 172 -9.83 -6.55 15.76
C SER A 172 -8.60 -6.53 16.69
N GLY A 173 -8.77 -6.07 17.93
CA GLY A 173 -7.71 -6.09 18.92
C GLY A 173 -7.14 -7.51 19.16
N ARG A 174 -7.98 -8.56 19.01
CA ARG A 174 -7.57 -9.96 19.09
C ARG A 174 -6.68 -10.36 17.89
N ALA A 175 -7.00 -9.90 16.69
CA ALA A 175 -6.19 -10.15 15.50
C ALA A 175 -4.89 -9.32 15.48
N ALA A 176 -4.87 -8.18 16.18
CA ALA A 176 -3.72 -7.29 16.28
C ALA A 176 -2.67 -7.73 17.33
N ALA A 177 -2.99 -8.73 18.17
CA ALA A 177 -2.19 -9.11 19.34
C ALA A 177 -0.89 -9.89 19.03
N GLY A 178 -0.43 -9.93 17.78
CA GLY A 178 0.79 -10.67 17.40
C GLY A 178 0.61 -12.18 17.45
N ASP A 179 -0.63 -12.66 17.26
CA ASP A 179 -0.96 -14.08 17.24
C ASP A 179 -0.36 -14.76 16.02
N VAL A 180 0.67 -15.55 16.23
CA VAL A 180 1.34 -16.34 15.18
C VAL A 180 0.73 -17.73 15.00
N ALA A 181 -0.30 -18.08 15.76
CA ALA A 181 -0.94 -19.39 15.68
C ALA A 181 -1.50 -19.67 14.29
N GLY A 182 -1.07 -20.78 13.70
CA GLY A 182 -1.46 -21.19 12.35
C GLY A 182 -0.72 -20.47 11.21
N MET A 183 0.25 -19.63 11.52
CA MET A 183 1.19 -19.11 10.51
C MET A 183 2.24 -20.17 10.18
N HIS A 184 2.58 -20.29 8.91
CA HIS A 184 3.71 -21.12 8.46
C HIS A 184 4.97 -20.26 8.46
N CYS A 185 5.79 -20.41 9.49
CA CYS A 185 7.09 -19.74 9.62
C CYS A 185 8.04 -20.61 10.46
N ASP A 186 9.32 -20.50 10.19
CA ASP A 186 10.38 -21.14 10.98
C ASP A 186 10.60 -20.39 12.31
N GLU A 187 11.28 -21.04 13.28
CA GLU A 187 11.57 -20.43 14.58
C GLU A 187 12.35 -19.10 14.45
N MET A 188 13.25 -19.03 13.48
CA MET A 188 14.03 -17.80 13.22
C MET A 188 13.17 -16.64 12.69
N ASP A 189 12.03 -16.93 12.08
CA ASP A 189 11.11 -15.93 11.51
C ASP A 189 10.03 -15.48 12.51
N LEU A 190 9.88 -16.14 13.65
CA LEU A 190 8.86 -15.82 14.65
C LEU A 190 8.83 -14.34 15.08
N PRO A 191 9.98 -13.65 15.32
CA PRO A 191 9.95 -12.23 15.67
C PRO A 191 9.38 -11.35 14.55
N ALA A 192 9.66 -11.69 13.29
CA ALA A 192 9.10 -11.00 12.12
C ALA A 192 7.62 -11.35 11.95
N ALA A 193 7.23 -12.62 12.06
CA ALA A 193 5.87 -13.11 11.99
C ALA A 193 4.95 -12.44 13.02
N ALA A 194 5.42 -12.22 14.25
CA ALA A 194 4.67 -11.53 15.30
C ALA A 194 4.32 -10.07 14.95
N SER A 195 5.06 -9.44 14.02
CA SER A 195 4.77 -8.09 13.52
C SER A 195 3.79 -8.07 12.33
N MET A 196 3.55 -9.21 11.70
CA MET A 196 2.66 -9.35 10.54
C MET A 196 1.19 -9.51 10.95
N LEU A 197 0.31 -9.49 9.98
CA LEU A 197 -1.10 -9.82 10.15
C LEU A 197 -1.25 -11.34 10.11
N GLY A 198 -1.72 -11.92 11.22
CA GLY A 198 -1.87 -13.36 11.38
C GLY A 198 -3.14 -13.93 10.73
N VAL A 199 -3.33 -15.24 10.88
CA VAL A 199 -4.45 -16.01 10.30
C VAL A 199 -5.81 -15.42 10.66
N ARG A 200 -5.98 -14.92 11.90
CA ARG A 200 -7.25 -14.32 12.35
C ARG A 200 -7.57 -13.02 11.59
N ALA A 201 -6.60 -12.16 11.37
CA ALA A 201 -6.77 -10.93 10.59
C ALA A 201 -7.18 -11.25 9.14
N HIS A 202 -6.54 -12.25 8.52
CA HIS A 202 -6.90 -12.69 7.17
C HIS A 202 -8.29 -13.32 7.10
N ARG A 203 -8.76 -13.98 8.17
CA ARG A 203 -10.13 -14.49 8.24
C ARG A 203 -11.15 -13.36 8.31
N GLU A 204 -10.92 -12.34 9.15
CA GLU A 204 -11.75 -11.14 9.20
C GLU A 204 -11.82 -10.46 7.82
N ALA A 205 -10.68 -10.35 7.13
CA ALA A 205 -10.61 -9.83 5.77
C ALA A 205 -11.40 -10.65 4.77
N ALA A 206 -11.27 -11.99 4.81
CA ALA A 206 -11.98 -12.89 3.91
C ALA A 206 -13.50 -12.84 4.09
N GLU A 207 -13.97 -12.75 5.33
CA GLU A 207 -15.40 -12.65 5.65
C GLU A 207 -15.98 -11.34 5.12
N ALA A 208 -15.32 -10.20 5.35
CA ALA A 208 -15.76 -8.89 4.86
C ALA A 208 -15.75 -8.81 3.33
N LEU A 209 -14.68 -9.30 2.69
CA LEU A 209 -14.60 -9.36 1.23
C LEU A 209 -15.70 -10.25 0.64
N ALA A 210 -15.96 -11.41 1.24
CA ALA A 210 -17.03 -12.31 0.77
C ALA A 210 -18.40 -11.65 0.82
N GLN A 211 -18.70 -10.83 1.84
CA GLN A 211 -19.95 -10.08 1.94
C GLN A 211 -20.08 -9.04 0.81
N THR A 212 -18.98 -8.34 0.49
CA THR A 212 -18.98 -7.32 -0.58
C THR A 212 -19.03 -7.93 -1.97
N ILE A 213 -18.33 -9.06 -2.19
CA ILE A 213 -18.17 -9.66 -3.53
C ILE A 213 -19.42 -10.42 -3.97
N ARG A 214 -20.09 -11.15 -3.06
CA ARG A 214 -21.26 -11.99 -3.41
C ARG A 214 -22.33 -11.28 -4.26
N PRO A 215 -22.76 -10.06 -3.95
CA PRO A 215 -23.77 -9.36 -4.75
C PRO A 215 -23.24 -8.84 -6.10
N LEU A 216 -21.92 -8.87 -6.32
CA LEU A 216 -21.26 -8.39 -7.55
C LEU A 216 -20.94 -9.51 -8.55
N MET A 217 -21.14 -10.76 -8.17
CA MET A 217 -20.92 -11.97 -8.98
C MET A 217 -22.22 -12.46 -9.61
#